data_d28d86f15c89782ec285af2a88db1639
#
_entry.id   d28d86f15c89782ec285af2a88db1639
#
_cell.length_a   1.000
_cell.length_b   1.000
_cell.length_c   1.000
_cell.angle_alpha   90.00
_cell.angle_beta   90.00
_cell.angle_gamma   90.00
#
_symmetry.space_group_name_H-M   'P 1'
#
loop_
_entity.id
_entity.type
_entity.pdbx_description
1 polymer ?
#
loop_
_entity_poly.entity_id
_entity_poly.type
_entity_poly.pdbx_seq_one_letter_code
_entity_poly.pdbx_strand_id
1 'polypeptide(L)'
;MKSILLITARLDPPADLLLAELRRRDVPCVRWNTDQFPLDSVLTYRASNSDFGAEFVSDGRKIDLASIASVWWQWDQPAGFPAELAGEERRFAETESQLALAALTTIGNFLWINNPTCERAVRSKPAQLFVAREVGFEIPRTIVTNDPDEVRQFVAAAKTQTIYKGLSQARDLEPGKALFTGLLTQERFADLDLIRLTPGIFQERVPKSHELRVTVVGTRI
;
A
#
# COMPACT_ATOMS: atom_id res chain seq x y z
N MET A 1 9.92 14.37 25.80
CA MET A 1 10.03 12.98 25.30
C MET A 1 9.40 12.96 23.91
N LYS A 2 10.05 12.30 22.93
CA LYS A 2 9.49 12.21 21.57
C LYS A 2 8.40 11.15 21.53
N SER A 3 7.38 11.37 20.69
CA SER A 3 6.20 10.51 20.60
C SER A 3 6.24 9.57 19.37
N ILE A 4 5.46 8.52 19.41
CA ILE A 4 5.15 7.66 18.26
C ILE A 4 3.91 8.21 17.57
N LEU A 5 3.96 8.41 16.26
CA LEU A 5 2.81 8.79 15.44
C LEU A 5 2.25 7.56 14.72
N LEU A 6 0.98 7.28 14.92
CA LEU A 6 0.24 6.27 14.15
C LEU A 6 -0.55 6.99 13.05
N ILE A 7 -0.14 6.79 11.80
CA ILE A 7 -0.87 7.27 10.62
C ILE A 7 -1.71 6.11 10.08
N THR A 8 -3.02 6.26 10.11
CA THR A 8 -3.95 5.19 9.83
C THR A 8 -5.31 5.72 9.38
N ALA A 9 -6.35 4.89 9.37
CA ALA A 9 -7.73 5.28 9.19
C ALA A 9 -8.49 5.26 10.52
N ARG A 10 -9.65 5.91 10.53
CA ARG A 10 -10.54 5.95 11.69
C ARG A 10 -10.99 4.56 12.15
N LEU A 11 -11.28 3.68 11.19
CA LEU A 11 -11.64 2.28 11.45
C LEU A 11 -10.44 1.37 11.12
N ASP A 12 -9.57 1.16 12.09
CA ASP A 12 -8.39 0.30 11.97
C ASP A 12 -8.15 -0.46 13.29
N PRO A 13 -8.72 -1.66 13.44
CA PRO A 13 -8.55 -2.47 14.64
C PRO A 13 -7.08 -2.78 15.01
N PRO A 14 -6.17 -3.08 14.07
CA PRO A 14 -4.74 -3.18 14.36
C PRO A 14 -4.15 -1.92 15.01
N ALA A 15 -4.53 -0.74 14.53
CA ALA A 15 -4.08 0.53 15.12
C ALA A 15 -4.63 0.73 16.54
N ASP A 16 -5.89 0.34 16.77
CA ASP A 16 -6.50 0.41 18.10
C ASP A 16 -5.77 -0.47 19.12
N LEU A 17 -5.43 -1.70 18.72
CA LEU A 17 -4.65 -2.63 19.54
C LEU A 17 -3.25 -2.10 19.84
N LEU A 18 -2.56 -1.57 18.82
CA LEU A 18 -1.23 -0.98 19.01
C LEU A 18 -1.29 0.24 19.94
N LEU A 19 -2.28 1.11 19.75
CA LEU A 19 -2.47 2.28 20.60
C LEU A 19 -2.73 1.91 22.07
N ALA A 20 -3.55 0.88 22.29
CA ALA A 20 -3.81 0.37 23.64
C ALA A 20 -2.53 -0.18 24.30
N GLU A 21 -1.72 -0.93 23.55
CA GLU A 21 -0.48 -1.50 24.07
C GLU A 21 0.59 -0.43 24.34
N LEU A 22 0.71 0.59 23.49
CA LEU A 22 1.61 1.73 23.71
C LEU A 22 1.22 2.49 24.99
N ARG A 23 -0.07 2.73 25.19
CA ARG A 23 -0.60 3.39 26.42
C ARG A 23 -0.34 2.55 27.67
N ARG A 24 -0.55 1.23 27.59
CA ARG A 24 -0.26 0.31 28.71
C ARG A 24 1.21 0.32 29.13
N ARG A 25 2.11 0.67 28.19
CA ARG A 25 3.57 0.80 28.44
C ARG A 25 4.00 2.23 28.75
N ASP A 26 3.09 3.14 28.94
CA ASP A 26 3.36 4.57 29.16
C ASP A 26 4.22 5.21 28.06
N VAL A 27 4.09 4.70 26.81
CA VAL A 27 4.80 5.25 25.67
C VAL A 27 3.97 6.39 25.06
N PRO A 28 4.52 7.61 24.95
CA PRO A 28 3.84 8.72 24.31
C PRO A 28 3.51 8.42 22.86
N CYS A 29 2.24 8.50 22.51
CA CYS A 29 1.76 8.21 21.18
C CYS A 29 0.59 9.13 20.76
N VAL A 30 0.51 9.37 19.46
CA VAL A 30 -0.52 10.18 18.82
C VAL A 30 -1.06 9.40 17.64
N ARG A 31 -2.37 9.41 17.44
CA ARG A 31 -3.02 8.86 16.24
C ARG A 31 -3.46 9.98 15.33
N TRP A 32 -3.23 9.83 14.05
CA TRP A 32 -3.74 10.67 12.99
C TRP A 32 -4.44 9.83 11.94
N ASN A 33 -5.73 10.09 11.76
CA ASN A 33 -6.57 9.38 10.79
C ASN A 33 -6.58 10.17 9.49
N THR A 34 -5.97 9.63 8.44
CA THR A 34 -5.83 10.31 7.15
C THR A 34 -7.14 10.38 6.36
N ASP A 35 -8.09 9.48 6.64
CA ASP A 35 -9.45 9.54 6.10
C ASP A 35 -10.29 10.72 6.64
N GLN A 36 -9.80 11.43 7.66
CA GLN A 36 -10.35 12.68 8.17
C GLN A 36 -9.67 13.91 7.58
N PHE A 37 -8.58 13.76 6.85
CA PHE A 37 -7.90 14.86 6.18
C PHE A 37 -8.49 15.06 4.76
N PRO A 38 -8.71 16.31 4.29
CA PRO A 38 -8.42 17.57 4.96
C PRO A 38 -9.57 18.16 5.79
N LEU A 39 -10.73 17.52 5.90
CA LEU A 39 -11.93 18.11 6.49
C LEU A 39 -11.83 18.30 8.02
N ASP A 40 -11.46 17.24 8.73
CA ASP A 40 -11.46 17.21 10.21
C ASP A 40 -10.05 17.29 10.81
N SER A 41 -9.04 17.43 9.96
CA SER A 41 -7.65 17.62 10.37
C SER A 41 -6.93 18.63 9.48
N VAL A 42 -5.92 19.28 10.04
CA VAL A 42 -5.16 20.34 9.36
C VAL A 42 -3.70 19.94 9.32
N LEU A 43 -3.06 20.07 8.17
CA LEU A 43 -1.63 19.91 8.01
C LEU A 43 -1.03 21.23 7.55
N THR A 44 0.02 21.68 8.23
CA THR A 44 0.67 22.96 7.93
C THR A 44 2.18 22.77 7.81
N TYR A 45 2.73 23.20 6.71
CA TYR A 45 4.16 23.38 6.51
C TYR A 45 4.52 24.86 6.50
N ARG A 46 5.62 25.22 7.16
CA ARG A 46 6.18 26.58 7.13
C ARG A 46 7.63 26.48 6.69
N ALA A 47 7.99 27.24 5.67
CA ALA A 47 9.34 27.26 5.13
C ALA A 47 9.82 28.69 4.96
N SER A 48 11.06 28.96 5.34
CA SER A 48 11.80 30.17 5.10
C SER A 48 13.27 29.83 4.80
N ASN A 49 14.07 30.81 4.47
CA ASN A 49 15.52 30.61 4.26
C ASN A 49 16.25 30.11 5.52
N SER A 50 15.68 30.36 6.70
CA SER A 50 16.33 30.08 8.00
C SER A 50 15.64 28.95 8.78
N ASP A 51 14.42 28.56 8.41
CA ASP A 51 13.64 27.63 9.21
C ASP A 51 12.67 26.83 8.36
N PHE A 52 12.42 25.59 8.80
CA PHE A 52 11.40 24.70 8.25
C PHE A 52 10.67 24.00 9.40
N GLY A 53 9.36 24.13 9.44
CA GLY A 53 8.51 23.50 10.43
C GLY A 53 7.30 22.82 9.80
N ALA A 54 6.85 21.75 10.43
CA ALA A 54 5.65 21.05 10.03
C ALA A 54 4.82 20.63 11.27
N GLU A 55 3.53 20.83 11.20
CA GLU A 55 2.60 20.50 12.28
C GLU A 55 1.28 20.00 11.71
N PHE A 56 0.58 19.18 12.47
CA PHE A 56 -0.79 18.83 12.16
C PHE A 56 -1.71 19.05 13.37
N VAL A 57 -2.99 19.25 13.08
CA VAL A 57 -4.04 19.34 14.11
C VAL A 57 -5.01 18.19 13.86
N SER A 58 -5.23 17.36 14.88
CA SER A 58 -6.21 16.29 14.88
C SER A 58 -6.87 16.22 16.24
N ASP A 59 -8.17 16.04 16.27
CA ASP A 59 -8.99 16.01 17.52
C ASP A 59 -8.72 17.24 18.43
N GLY A 60 -8.57 18.42 17.80
CA GLY A 60 -8.30 19.68 18.49
C GLY A 60 -6.89 19.81 19.11
N ARG A 61 -6.01 18.84 18.88
CA ARG A 61 -4.64 18.85 19.38
C ARG A 61 -3.67 19.21 18.27
N LYS A 62 -2.81 20.18 18.55
CA LYS A 62 -1.72 20.59 17.67
C LYS A 62 -0.48 19.78 17.99
N ILE A 63 0.09 19.13 17.01
CA ILE A 63 1.26 18.26 17.11
C ILE A 63 2.35 18.79 16.18
N ASP A 64 3.47 19.18 16.75
CA ASP A 64 4.68 19.50 16.01
C ASP A 64 5.36 18.21 15.57
N LEU A 65 5.64 18.06 14.28
CA LEU A 65 6.32 16.89 13.74
C LEU A 65 7.75 16.72 14.25
N ALA A 66 8.42 17.79 14.69
CA ALA A 66 9.71 17.70 15.35
C ALA A 66 9.65 16.92 16.67
N SER A 67 8.48 16.82 17.30
CA SER A 67 8.24 16.03 18.51
C SER A 67 8.07 14.54 18.26
N ILE A 68 8.03 14.08 17.00
CA ILE A 68 7.84 12.69 16.62
C ILE A 68 9.20 12.00 16.50
N ALA A 69 9.32 10.79 17.07
CA ALA A 69 10.49 9.93 16.93
C ALA A 69 10.32 8.87 15.85
N SER A 70 9.15 8.25 15.81
CA SER A 70 8.85 7.19 14.86
C SER A 70 7.42 7.31 14.35
N VAL A 71 7.21 6.80 13.15
CA VAL A 71 5.91 6.78 12.49
C VAL A 71 5.55 5.35 12.14
N TRP A 72 4.41 4.90 12.63
CA TRP A 72 3.78 3.68 12.17
C TRP A 72 2.76 4.06 11.10
N TRP A 73 3.05 3.67 9.85
CA TRP A 73 2.23 3.95 8.68
C TRP A 73 1.47 2.70 8.25
N GLN A 74 0.16 2.68 8.40
CA GLN A 74 -0.62 1.48 8.08
C GLN A 74 -1.27 1.57 6.70
N TRP A 75 -1.88 2.69 6.34
CA TRP A 75 -2.65 2.77 5.11
C TRP A 75 -2.79 4.19 4.56
N ASP A 76 -2.66 4.32 3.21
CA ASP A 76 -3.17 5.46 2.47
C ASP A 76 -4.68 5.26 2.28
N GLN A 77 -5.49 5.71 3.21
CA GLN A 77 -6.92 5.81 2.95
C GLN A 77 -7.18 7.05 2.11
N PRO A 78 -8.18 6.99 1.18
CA PRO A 78 -8.60 8.18 0.46
C PRO A 78 -8.98 9.28 1.45
N ALA A 79 -8.58 10.51 1.17
CA ALA A 79 -9.00 11.66 1.92
C ALA A 79 -10.54 11.76 1.99
N GLY A 80 -11.06 12.15 3.14
CA GLY A 80 -12.49 12.37 3.32
C GLY A 80 -12.90 13.66 2.62
N PHE A 81 -13.78 13.56 1.62
CA PHE A 81 -14.36 14.71 0.95
C PHE A 81 -15.88 14.65 1.00
N PRO A 82 -16.59 15.81 0.98
CA PRO A 82 -18.03 15.83 0.86
C PRO A 82 -18.50 15.10 -0.39
N ALA A 83 -19.66 14.47 -0.34
CA ALA A 83 -20.24 13.77 -1.48
C ALA A 83 -20.54 14.70 -2.67
N GLU A 84 -20.80 15.97 -2.38
CA GLU A 84 -21.08 17.03 -3.34
C GLU A 84 -19.84 17.43 -4.16
N LEU A 85 -18.64 17.23 -3.61
CA LEU A 85 -17.41 17.47 -4.33
C LEU A 85 -17.17 16.32 -5.32
N ALA A 86 -17.33 16.61 -6.61
CA ALA A 86 -17.26 15.61 -7.67
C ALA A 86 -16.41 16.10 -8.85
N GLY A 87 -16.22 15.26 -9.85
CA GLY A 87 -15.59 15.64 -11.11
C GLY A 87 -14.14 16.06 -10.97
N GLU A 88 -13.78 17.18 -11.56
CA GLU A 88 -12.41 17.71 -11.61
C GLU A 88 -11.97 18.31 -10.29
N GLU A 89 -12.86 19.00 -9.59
CA GLU A 89 -12.59 19.60 -8.30
C GLU A 89 -12.22 18.53 -7.27
N ARG A 90 -12.93 17.41 -7.28
CA ARG A 90 -12.60 16.29 -6.41
C ARG A 90 -11.24 15.71 -6.73
N ARG A 91 -10.94 15.43 -7.99
CA ARG A 91 -9.63 14.90 -8.41
C ARG A 91 -8.49 15.83 -8.04
N PHE A 92 -8.69 17.14 -8.22
CA PHE A 92 -7.71 18.14 -7.81
C PHE A 92 -7.47 18.12 -6.30
N ALA A 93 -8.53 18.19 -5.50
CA ALA A 93 -8.44 18.15 -4.03
C ALA A 93 -7.80 16.86 -3.50
N GLU A 94 -8.11 15.70 -4.09
CA GLU A 94 -7.48 14.42 -3.77
C GLU A 94 -5.98 14.45 -4.08
N THR A 95 -5.60 14.97 -5.23
CA THR A 95 -4.18 15.08 -5.63
C THR A 95 -3.40 16.00 -4.70
N GLU A 96 -3.91 17.18 -4.41
CA GLU A 96 -3.26 18.13 -3.50
C GLU A 96 -3.11 17.56 -2.08
N SER A 97 -4.15 16.88 -1.59
CA SER A 97 -4.12 16.23 -0.29
C SER A 97 -3.08 15.10 -0.23
N GLN A 98 -3.00 14.29 -1.27
CA GLN A 98 -2.02 13.21 -1.38
C GLN A 98 -0.58 13.76 -1.44
N LEU A 99 -0.35 14.81 -2.21
CA LEU A 99 0.97 15.45 -2.30
C LEU A 99 1.38 16.07 -0.97
N ALA A 100 0.45 16.73 -0.27
CA ALA A 100 0.70 17.27 1.06
C ALA A 100 1.09 16.17 2.07
N LEU A 101 0.38 15.04 2.09
CA LEU A 101 0.72 13.91 2.96
C LEU A 101 2.04 13.23 2.53
N ALA A 102 2.29 13.10 1.23
CA ALA A 102 3.50 12.47 0.71
C ALA A 102 4.78 13.23 1.12
N ALA A 103 4.70 14.55 1.30
CA ALA A 103 5.82 15.36 1.76
C ALA A 103 6.39 14.89 3.10
N LEU A 104 5.56 14.32 3.99
CA LEU A 104 6.00 13.75 5.26
C LEU A 104 7.10 12.71 5.10
N THR A 105 7.05 11.91 4.02
CA THR A 105 8.02 10.84 3.77
C THR A 105 9.40 11.34 3.41
N THR A 106 9.51 12.59 2.97
CA THR A 106 10.75 13.22 2.55
C THR A 106 11.34 14.12 3.64
N ILE A 107 10.48 14.90 4.30
CA ILE A 107 10.94 15.93 5.25
C ILE A 107 11.13 15.41 6.67
N GLY A 108 10.50 14.31 7.02
CA GLY A 108 10.54 13.74 8.36
C GLY A 108 11.73 12.83 8.57
N ASN A 109 12.61 13.19 9.52
CA ASN A 109 13.68 12.28 9.98
C ASN A 109 13.14 11.35 11.06
N PHE A 110 12.17 10.50 10.68
CA PHE A 110 11.51 9.55 11.57
C PHE A 110 12.05 8.14 11.36
N LEU A 111 11.97 7.31 12.38
CA LEU A 111 12.01 5.86 12.20
C LEU A 111 10.65 5.41 11.64
N TRP A 112 10.63 5.00 10.39
CA TRP A 112 9.42 4.53 9.72
C TRP A 112 9.18 3.04 9.94
N ILE A 113 7.91 2.68 10.19
CA ILE A 113 7.42 1.30 10.29
C ILE A 113 6.08 1.19 9.51
N ASN A 114 6.09 0.86 8.21
CA ASN A 114 7.24 0.85 7.29
C ASN A 114 7.33 2.19 6.56
N ASN A 115 8.47 2.45 5.90
CA ASN A 115 8.60 3.63 5.05
C ASN A 115 7.66 3.51 3.83
N PRO A 116 6.71 4.43 3.61
CA PRO A 116 5.72 4.31 2.53
C PRO A 116 6.33 4.28 1.12
N THR A 117 7.45 4.97 0.93
CA THR A 117 8.15 4.96 -0.37
C THR A 117 8.75 3.60 -0.65
N CYS A 118 9.40 2.98 0.35
CA CYS A 118 9.93 1.63 0.22
C CYS A 118 8.79 0.61 0.05
N GLU A 119 7.72 0.75 0.81
CA GLU A 119 6.57 -0.13 0.70
C GLU A 119 5.93 -0.06 -0.69
N ARG A 120 5.81 1.14 -1.27
CA ARG A 120 5.29 1.32 -2.64
C ARG A 120 6.18 0.64 -3.67
N ALA A 121 7.49 0.74 -3.53
CA ALA A 121 8.44 0.08 -4.43
C ALA A 121 8.32 -1.45 -4.39
N VAL A 122 8.14 -2.04 -3.20
CA VAL A 122 8.02 -3.51 -3.06
C VAL A 122 6.62 -4.04 -3.39
N ARG A 123 5.61 -3.19 -3.62
CA ARG A 123 4.28 -3.64 -4.09
C ARG A 123 4.30 -4.18 -5.53
N SER A 124 5.34 -3.87 -6.31
CA SER A 124 5.49 -4.39 -7.67
C SER A 124 5.75 -5.89 -7.67
N LYS A 125 4.74 -6.69 -8.08
CA LYS A 125 4.86 -8.16 -8.12
C LYS A 125 6.02 -8.65 -9.02
N PRO A 126 6.29 -8.04 -10.20
CA PRO A 126 7.49 -8.38 -10.96
C PRO A 126 8.79 -8.11 -10.21
N ALA A 127 8.88 -6.98 -9.49
CA ALA A 127 10.06 -6.67 -8.67
C ALA A 127 10.21 -7.64 -7.50
N GLN A 128 9.11 -8.07 -6.88
CA GLN A 128 9.14 -9.11 -5.84
C GLN A 128 9.72 -10.43 -6.37
N LEU A 129 9.33 -10.87 -7.57
CA LEU A 129 9.88 -12.08 -8.19
C LEU A 129 11.37 -11.94 -8.47
N PHE A 130 11.80 -10.78 -8.97
CA PHE A 130 13.22 -10.49 -9.19
C PHE A 130 14.01 -10.60 -7.89
N VAL A 131 13.59 -9.90 -6.83
CA VAL A 131 14.26 -9.92 -5.54
C VAL A 131 14.24 -11.33 -4.92
N ALA A 132 13.12 -12.04 -4.98
CA ALA A 132 13.02 -13.40 -4.47
C ALA A 132 14.06 -14.32 -5.11
N ARG A 133 14.24 -14.23 -6.42
CA ARG A 133 15.28 -14.99 -7.14
C ARG A 133 16.69 -14.59 -6.68
N GLU A 134 16.97 -13.29 -6.56
CA GLU A 134 18.30 -12.80 -6.16
C GLU A 134 18.71 -13.27 -4.76
N VAL A 135 17.74 -13.43 -3.86
CA VAL A 135 17.98 -13.94 -2.51
C VAL A 135 17.87 -15.46 -2.39
N GLY A 136 17.73 -16.18 -3.51
CA GLY A 136 17.80 -17.64 -3.59
C GLY A 136 16.48 -18.39 -3.38
N PHE A 137 15.33 -17.71 -3.43
CA PHE A 137 14.04 -18.42 -3.44
C PHE A 137 13.80 -19.11 -4.79
N GLU A 138 13.24 -20.30 -4.75
CA GLU A 138 12.63 -20.92 -5.92
C GLU A 138 11.35 -20.18 -6.27
N ILE A 139 11.26 -19.69 -7.50
CA ILE A 139 10.06 -19.01 -8.00
C ILE A 139 9.40 -19.88 -9.08
N PRO A 140 8.06 -19.96 -9.11
CA PRO A 140 7.36 -20.65 -10.19
C PRO A 140 7.56 -19.91 -11.51
N ARG A 141 7.61 -20.65 -12.62
CA ARG A 141 7.70 -20.07 -13.94
C ARG A 141 6.57 -19.07 -14.15
N THR A 142 6.94 -17.84 -14.55
CA THR A 142 6.01 -16.70 -14.57
C THR A 142 6.31 -15.83 -15.79
N ILE A 143 5.26 -15.32 -16.44
CA ILE A 143 5.36 -14.20 -17.38
C ILE A 143 4.43 -13.08 -16.94
N VAL A 144 4.81 -11.87 -17.26
CA VAL A 144 4.00 -10.66 -17.10
C VAL A 144 3.92 -9.98 -18.45
N THR A 145 2.75 -10.00 -19.06
CA THR A 145 2.61 -9.55 -20.44
C THR A 145 1.19 -9.06 -20.73
N ASN A 146 1.05 -8.25 -21.76
CA ASN A 146 -0.19 -7.94 -22.44
C ASN A 146 -0.25 -8.52 -23.87
N ASP A 147 0.66 -9.43 -24.19
CA ASP A 147 0.66 -10.14 -25.47
C ASP A 147 -0.01 -11.51 -25.36
N PRO A 148 -1.17 -11.73 -26.02
CA PRO A 148 -1.88 -13.01 -25.99
C PRO A 148 -1.05 -14.17 -26.56
N ASP A 149 -0.19 -13.93 -27.52
CA ASP A 149 0.58 -15.00 -28.17
C ASP A 149 1.69 -15.51 -27.23
N GLU A 150 2.33 -14.63 -26.47
CA GLU A 150 3.23 -15.00 -25.39
C GLU A 150 2.52 -15.86 -24.33
N VAL A 151 1.27 -15.52 -23.97
CA VAL A 151 0.50 -16.33 -23.04
C VAL A 151 0.17 -17.70 -23.60
N ARG A 152 -0.24 -17.80 -24.89
CA ARG A 152 -0.53 -19.07 -25.57
C ARG A 152 0.72 -19.98 -25.56
N GLN A 153 1.89 -19.43 -25.88
CA GLN A 153 3.16 -20.16 -25.84
C GLN A 153 3.51 -20.58 -24.41
N PHE A 154 3.34 -19.69 -23.44
CA PHE A 154 3.58 -19.98 -22.03
C PHE A 154 2.74 -21.15 -21.55
N VAL A 155 1.42 -21.14 -21.84
CA VAL A 155 0.48 -22.18 -21.44
C VAL A 155 0.82 -23.51 -22.13
N ALA A 156 1.13 -23.50 -23.43
CA ALA A 156 1.49 -24.70 -24.18
C ALA A 156 2.77 -25.38 -23.63
N ALA A 157 3.71 -24.61 -23.09
CA ALA A 157 4.96 -25.08 -22.51
C ALA A 157 4.88 -25.32 -20.99
N ALA A 158 3.75 -25.04 -20.34
CA ALA A 158 3.59 -25.15 -18.90
C ALA A 158 3.56 -26.65 -18.46
N LYS A 159 4.26 -26.95 -17.36
CA LYS A 159 4.28 -28.27 -16.76
C LYS A 159 3.10 -28.53 -15.83
N THR A 160 2.48 -27.48 -15.34
CA THR A 160 1.31 -27.51 -14.47
C THR A 160 0.23 -26.58 -15.01
N GLN A 161 -0.93 -26.54 -14.34
CA GLN A 161 -1.97 -25.59 -14.66
C GLN A 161 -1.45 -24.15 -14.54
N THR A 162 -1.90 -23.26 -15.40
CA THR A 162 -1.58 -21.84 -15.32
C THR A 162 -2.64 -21.10 -14.49
N ILE A 163 -2.17 -20.20 -13.63
CA ILE A 163 -3.01 -19.25 -12.91
C ILE A 163 -2.83 -17.84 -13.46
N TYR A 164 -3.88 -17.05 -13.36
CA TYR A 164 -3.85 -15.62 -13.68
C TYR A 164 -3.96 -14.78 -12.40
N LYS A 165 -3.20 -13.69 -12.33
CA LYS A 165 -3.22 -12.69 -11.25
C LYS A 165 -3.18 -11.29 -11.83
N GLY A 166 -3.95 -10.37 -11.25
CA GLY A 166 -3.77 -8.94 -11.53
C GLY A 166 -2.45 -8.41 -10.94
N LEU A 167 -1.91 -7.37 -11.55
CA LEU A 167 -0.77 -6.61 -11.02
C LEU A 167 -1.19 -5.78 -9.81
N SER A 168 -2.35 -5.14 -9.89
CA SER A 168 -2.95 -4.36 -8.82
C SER A 168 -3.51 -5.24 -7.69
N GLN A 169 -3.82 -4.61 -6.57
CA GLN A 169 -4.61 -5.23 -5.51
C GLN A 169 -6.11 -5.06 -5.82
N ALA A 170 -6.93 -5.96 -5.29
CA ALA A 170 -8.39 -5.94 -5.50
C ALA A 170 -9.10 -4.64 -5.07
N ARG A 171 -8.40 -3.75 -4.36
CA ARG A 171 -8.90 -2.44 -3.92
C ARG A 171 -9.13 -1.43 -5.03
N ASP A 172 -8.46 -1.63 -6.17
CA ASP A 172 -8.53 -0.71 -7.33
C ASP A 172 -9.77 -0.95 -8.20
N LEU A 173 -10.62 -1.90 -7.79
CA LEU A 173 -11.88 -2.21 -8.46
C LEU A 173 -13.07 -1.58 -7.71
N GLU A 174 -14.20 -1.48 -8.39
CA GLU A 174 -15.46 -1.03 -7.78
C GLU A 174 -15.78 -1.84 -6.50
N PRO A 175 -16.44 -1.22 -5.50
CA PRO A 175 -16.87 -1.91 -4.30
C PRO A 175 -17.63 -3.21 -4.62
N GLY A 176 -17.20 -4.31 -4.00
CA GLY A 176 -17.78 -5.64 -4.23
C GLY A 176 -17.19 -6.44 -5.39
N LYS A 177 -16.31 -5.83 -6.20
CA LYS A 177 -15.54 -6.53 -7.23
C LYS A 177 -14.11 -6.77 -6.74
N ALA A 178 -13.67 -8.02 -6.77
CA ALA A 178 -12.32 -8.40 -6.45
C ALA A 178 -11.76 -9.34 -7.52
N LEU A 179 -10.59 -8.99 -8.07
CA LEU A 179 -9.88 -9.88 -8.97
C LEU A 179 -8.98 -10.79 -8.14
N PHE A 180 -9.46 -11.99 -7.88
CA PHE A 180 -8.69 -13.01 -7.18
C PHE A 180 -7.76 -13.77 -8.14
N THR A 181 -6.69 -14.30 -7.59
CA THR A 181 -5.89 -15.32 -8.28
C THR A 181 -6.78 -16.51 -8.65
N GLY A 182 -6.82 -16.87 -9.90
CA GLY A 182 -7.65 -17.96 -10.39
C GLY A 182 -6.97 -18.78 -11.46
N LEU A 183 -7.46 -19.99 -11.68
CA LEU A 183 -7.03 -20.81 -12.79
C LEU A 183 -7.38 -20.14 -14.12
N LEU A 184 -6.48 -20.26 -15.09
CA LEU A 184 -6.77 -19.90 -16.47
C LEU A 184 -7.61 -21.03 -17.10
N THR A 185 -8.95 -20.88 -17.01
CA THR A 185 -9.91 -21.83 -17.57
C THR A 185 -10.01 -21.66 -19.09
N GLN A 186 -10.64 -22.62 -19.77
CA GLN A 186 -10.89 -22.53 -21.20
C GLN A 186 -11.71 -21.30 -21.59
N GLU A 187 -12.70 -20.91 -20.77
CA GLU A 187 -13.50 -19.71 -20.96
C GLU A 187 -12.64 -18.45 -20.93
N ARG A 188 -11.79 -18.31 -19.90
CA ARG A 188 -10.84 -17.18 -19.79
C ARG A 188 -9.80 -17.16 -20.88
N PHE A 189 -9.43 -18.33 -21.38
CA PHE A 189 -8.51 -18.45 -22.51
C PHE A 189 -9.14 -18.03 -23.84
N ALA A 190 -10.46 -18.18 -24.00
CA ALA A 190 -11.21 -17.68 -25.17
C ALA A 190 -11.18 -16.14 -25.26
N ASP A 191 -11.20 -15.45 -24.10
CA ASP A 191 -11.17 -14.00 -24.00
C ASP A 191 -9.75 -13.43 -23.86
N LEU A 192 -8.71 -14.23 -24.15
CA LEU A 192 -7.32 -13.88 -23.90
C LEU A 192 -6.89 -12.59 -24.61
N ASP A 193 -7.47 -12.27 -25.77
CA ASP A 193 -7.12 -11.06 -26.52
C ASP A 193 -7.43 -9.76 -25.77
N LEU A 194 -8.30 -9.82 -24.75
CA LEU A 194 -8.57 -8.66 -23.87
C LEU A 194 -7.35 -8.21 -23.06
N ILE A 195 -6.35 -9.09 -22.87
CA ILE A 195 -5.12 -8.70 -22.15
C ILE A 195 -4.31 -7.63 -22.88
N ARG A 196 -4.54 -7.41 -24.18
CA ARG A 196 -3.93 -6.29 -24.92
C ARG A 196 -4.22 -4.94 -24.30
N LEU A 197 -5.35 -4.82 -23.59
CA LEU A 197 -5.76 -3.61 -22.89
C LEU A 197 -5.14 -3.46 -21.51
N THR A 198 -4.66 -4.57 -20.91
CA THR A 198 -4.14 -4.56 -19.54
C THR A 198 -3.17 -5.72 -19.32
N PRO A 199 -1.93 -5.46 -18.92
CA PRO A 199 -0.99 -6.53 -18.63
C PRO A 199 -1.44 -7.37 -17.43
N GLY A 200 -1.16 -8.67 -17.50
CA GLY A 200 -1.46 -9.62 -16.44
C GLY A 200 -0.29 -10.51 -16.08
N ILE A 201 -0.36 -11.15 -14.94
CA ILE A 201 0.60 -12.17 -14.49
C ILE A 201 0.03 -13.54 -14.80
N PHE A 202 0.77 -14.32 -15.57
CA PHE A 202 0.48 -15.74 -15.83
C PHE A 202 1.60 -16.58 -15.21
N GLN A 203 1.23 -17.54 -14.39
CA GLN A 203 2.17 -18.28 -13.57
C GLN A 203 1.79 -19.76 -13.50
N GLU A 204 2.76 -20.64 -13.52
CA GLU A 204 2.54 -22.04 -13.23
C GLU A 204 2.02 -22.22 -11.81
N ARG A 205 0.95 -23.03 -11.67
CA ARG A 205 0.36 -23.32 -10.37
C ARG A 205 1.31 -24.16 -9.52
N VAL A 206 1.61 -23.69 -8.33
CA VAL A 206 2.31 -24.47 -7.31
C VAL A 206 1.30 -25.31 -6.54
N PRO A 207 1.36 -26.65 -6.60
CA PRO A 207 0.59 -27.49 -5.71
C PRO A 207 1.16 -27.34 -4.29
N LYS A 208 0.42 -26.63 -3.42
CA LYS A 208 0.87 -26.33 -2.08
C LYS A 208 0.22 -27.24 -1.06
N SER A 209 1.02 -27.79 -0.13
CA SER A 209 0.54 -28.53 1.03
C SER A 209 0.14 -27.60 2.19
N HIS A 210 0.81 -26.45 2.31
CA HIS A 210 0.53 -25.42 3.31
C HIS A 210 0.99 -24.05 2.81
N GLU A 211 0.53 -23.01 3.49
CA GLU A 211 0.97 -21.64 3.29
C GLU A 211 1.49 -21.07 4.61
N LEU A 212 2.54 -20.28 4.54
CA LEU A 212 3.08 -19.57 5.69
C LEU A 212 2.88 -18.08 5.51
N ARG A 213 2.46 -17.41 6.56
CA ARG A 213 2.55 -15.97 6.69
C ARG A 213 3.67 -15.64 7.66
N VAL A 214 4.75 -15.11 7.12
CA VAL A 214 5.94 -14.76 7.91
C VAL A 214 5.93 -13.26 8.18
N THR A 215 6.07 -12.89 9.45
CA THR A 215 6.22 -11.49 9.86
C THR A 215 7.63 -11.28 10.36
N VAL A 216 8.34 -10.33 9.78
CA VAL A 216 9.72 -9.99 10.16
C VAL A 216 9.76 -8.60 10.77
N VAL A 217 10.34 -8.48 11.94
CA VAL A 217 10.55 -7.20 12.64
C VAL A 217 12.03 -7.05 13.00
N GLY A 218 12.74 -6.22 12.26
CA GLY A 218 14.20 -6.14 12.36
C GLY A 218 14.85 -7.48 12.00
N THR A 219 15.51 -8.13 12.96
CA THR A 219 16.15 -9.45 12.81
C THR A 219 15.33 -10.61 13.39
N ARG A 220 14.11 -10.35 13.84
CA ARG A 220 13.22 -11.35 14.45
C ARG A 220 12.17 -11.82 13.45
N ILE A 221 11.88 -13.12 13.49
CA ILE A 221 10.86 -13.80 12.69
C ILE A 221 9.81 -14.39 13.62
#